data_3704911d7527f59e2938c43403ed5866
#
_entry.id   3704911d7527f59e2938c43403ed5866
#
_cell.length_a   1.000
_cell.length_b   1.000
_cell.length_c   1.000
_cell.angle_alpha   90.00
_cell.angle_beta   90.00
_cell.angle_gamma   90.00
#
_symmetry.space_group_name_H-M   'P 1'
#
loop_
_entity.id
_entity.type
_entity.pdbx_description
1 polymer ?
#
loop_
_entity_poly.entity_id
_entity_poly.type
_entity_poly.pdbx_seq_one_letter_code
_entity_poly.pdbx_strand_id
1 'polypeptide(L)'
;MISEGTKASNIEASTVSESGNTTIKSDMRTVVGGNTAAFINVKTGNVWVGSADDVKSMNPTTDSPKMKLGSGGRIAVTHDGVVYGYRASDGAVLSVDGPQGTPGKDATIKGATNVESFTVVGKTPVAAGAGKVFWPKGSADIGMQGQATLQAPSTDGRQTGWVAVSTPRGIAMVDLGSKKVTQLPNAGKGDAVQPASTNGCVFAAWAQKANNYIRVCAANDKDAQFSSLEDVNPTSQLVFRTNHRLVVLNDVVNGNVWNPQESTKVIKIQWNKVETKQSKQQQQNNDSANNQHNFSKNCSAQSGQIKAVDDSFGARVGSQQILDVLRNDEQTDCSVLRITSVSAPDGANITVSPVYDGRYLQLDASGAAAGNVSFSYEISDGRGQTSSATVTVSYTHLRAHETPEHL
;
A
#
# COMPACT_ATOMS: atom_id res chain seq x y z
N MET A 1 8.81 5.00 2.59
CA MET A 1 10.03 4.64 3.35
C MET A 1 10.56 3.30 2.87
N ILE A 2 11.87 3.13 2.79
CA ILE A 2 12.58 1.90 2.44
C ILE A 2 13.56 1.58 3.57
N SER A 3 13.72 0.30 3.90
CA SER A 3 14.77 -0.14 4.84
C SER A 3 15.65 -1.20 4.20
N GLU A 4 16.97 -1.03 4.33
CA GLU A 4 17.97 -1.95 3.80
C GLU A 4 19.15 -2.05 4.76
N GLY A 5 19.52 -3.28 5.11
CA GLY A 5 20.61 -3.54 6.04
C GLY A 5 20.46 -2.80 7.36
N THR A 6 21.31 -1.82 7.61
CA THR A 6 21.34 -1.01 8.83
C THR A 6 20.82 0.41 8.63
N LYS A 7 20.09 0.67 7.55
CA LYS A 7 19.57 1.99 7.20
C LYS A 7 18.09 1.93 6.88
N ALA A 8 17.34 2.91 7.34
CA ALA A 8 15.97 3.17 6.92
C ALA A 8 15.89 4.59 6.35
N SER A 9 15.28 4.73 5.18
CA SER A 9 15.31 5.99 4.41
C SER A 9 13.91 6.37 3.92
N ASN A 10 13.65 7.67 3.88
CA ASN A 10 12.58 8.23 3.09
C ASN A 10 13.05 8.42 1.64
N ILE A 11 12.19 8.04 0.71
CA ILE A 11 12.41 8.26 -0.72
C ILE A 11 11.38 9.25 -1.22
N GLU A 12 11.85 10.33 -1.81
CA GLU A 12 11.02 11.26 -2.55
C GLU A 12 10.73 10.67 -3.92
N ALA A 13 9.46 10.31 -4.15
CA ALA A 13 9.07 9.57 -5.36
C ALA A 13 9.20 10.39 -6.64
N SER A 14 9.03 11.71 -6.56
CA SER A 14 9.11 12.63 -7.70
C SER A 14 10.54 12.78 -8.22
N THR A 15 11.52 12.73 -7.33
CA THR A 15 12.95 12.89 -7.66
C THR A 15 13.72 11.57 -7.59
N VAL A 16 13.08 10.51 -7.09
CA VAL A 16 13.69 9.20 -6.81
C VAL A 16 14.98 9.36 -5.96
N SER A 17 14.96 10.32 -5.04
CA SER A 17 16.09 10.66 -4.19
C SER A 17 15.80 10.37 -2.72
N GLU A 18 16.84 10.14 -1.94
CA GLU A 18 16.73 9.99 -0.51
C GLU A 18 16.53 11.36 0.15
N SER A 19 15.42 11.55 0.87
CA SER A 19 15.09 12.82 1.54
C SER A 19 15.46 12.83 3.02
N GLY A 20 15.72 11.67 3.61
CA GLY A 20 16.14 11.54 4.99
C GLY A 20 16.37 10.08 5.36
N ASN A 21 17.21 9.85 6.36
CA ASN A 21 17.50 8.49 6.82
C ASN A 21 17.77 8.42 8.32
N THR A 22 17.66 7.20 8.86
CA THR A 22 18.07 6.85 10.21
C THR A 22 18.83 5.53 10.21
N THR A 23 19.72 5.37 11.17
CA THR A 23 20.46 4.12 11.36
C THR A 23 19.62 3.15 12.18
N ILE A 24 19.51 1.92 11.70
CA ILE A 24 18.89 0.80 12.41
C ILE A 24 19.93 -0.31 12.63
N LYS A 25 19.68 -1.18 13.62
CA LYS A 25 20.54 -2.35 13.83
C LYS A 25 20.08 -3.50 12.95
N SER A 26 21.00 -4.40 12.61
CA SER A 26 20.71 -5.58 11.75
C SER A 26 19.67 -6.55 12.34
N ASP A 27 19.45 -6.50 13.66
CA ASP A 27 18.42 -7.26 14.38
C ASP A 27 17.07 -6.51 14.48
N MET A 28 16.90 -5.43 13.76
CA MET A 28 15.65 -4.70 13.67
C MET A 28 14.86 -5.06 12.42
N ARG A 29 13.54 -5.06 12.56
CA ARG A 29 12.58 -5.15 11.46
C ARG A 29 11.72 -3.90 11.44
N THR A 30 11.41 -3.47 10.24
CA THR A 30 10.59 -2.29 9.98
C THR A 30 9.22 -2.70 9.47
N VAL A 31 8.17 -2.10 10.00
CA VAL A 31 6.79 -2.23 9.53
C VAL A 31 6.20 -0.84 9.36
N VAL A 32 5.47 -0.62 8.27
CA VAL A 32 4.86 0.67 7.94
C VAL A 32 3.38 0.48 7.64
N GLY A 33 2.56 1.42 8.10
CA GLY A 33 1.14 1.50 7.77
C GLY A 33 0.64 2.94 7.95
N GLY A 34 -0.16 3.43 7.02
CA GLY A 34 -0.51 4.85 6.99
C GLY A 34 0.73 5.74 7.03
N ASN A 35 0.68 6.77 7.86
CA ASN A 35 1.84 7.64 8.12
C ASN A 35 2.68 7.20 9.33
N THR A 36 2.64 5.93 9.71
CA THR A 36 3.35 5.42 10.89
C THR A 36 4.39 4.38 10.49
N ALA A 37 5.62 4.57 10.95
CA ALA A 37 6.70 3.59 10.89
C ALA A 37 6.98 3.02 12.29
N ALA A 38 7.15 1.72 12.38
CA ALA A 38 7.54 1.04 13.60
C ALA A 38 8.78 0.17 13.36
N PHE A 39 9.75 0.26 14.26
CA PHE A 39 10.93 -0.59 14.30
C PHE A 39 10.85 -1.51 15.50
N ILE A 40 11.03 -2.80 15.31
CA ILE A 40 11.14 -3.76 16.40
C ILE A 40 12.52 -4.42 16.40
N ASN A 41 13.18 -4.42 17.55
CA ASN A 41 14.33 -5.27 17.77
C ASN A 41 13.85 -6.70 18.04
N VAL A 42 14.16 -7.65 17.15
CA VAL A 42 13.60 -9.01 17.22
C VAL A 42 14.12 -9.84 18.39
N LYS A 43 15.24 -9.45 19.01
CA LYS A 43 15.82 -10.14 20.16
C LYS A 43 15.22 -9.64 21.47
N THR A 44 15.09 -8.32 21.62
CA THR A 44 14.66 -7.70 22.88
C THR A 44 13.17 -7.38 22.91
N GLY A 45 12.51 -7.31 21.76
CA GLY A 45 11.12 -6.87 21.62
C GLY A 45 10.91 -5.38 21.90
N ASN A 46 11.96 -4.58 21.91
CA ASN A 46 11.85 -3.14 22.01
C ASN A 46 11.30 -2.57 20.70
N VAL A 47 10.34 -1.63 20.81
CA VAL A 47 9.65 -1.05 19.66
C VAL A 47 9.74 0.47 19.71
N TRP A 48 10.15 1.06 18.59
CA TRP A 48 10.13 2.50 18.34
C TRP A 48 9.06 2.80 17.30
N VAL A 49 8.36 3.90 17.50
CA VAL A 49 7.25 4.34 16.63
C VAL A 49 7.44 5.80 16.30
N GLY A 50 7.37 6.13 15.02
CA GLY A 50 7.53 7.49 14.53
C GLY A 50 6.82 7.70 13.19
N SER A 51 7.00 8.88 12.59
CA SER A 51 6.41 9.20 11.29
C SER A 51 7.11 8.44 10.16
N ALA A 52 6.32 7.86 9.26
CA ALA A 52 6.84 7.27 8.03
C ALA A 52 7.33 8.33 7.03
N ASP A 53 6.85 9.57 7.13
CA ASP A 53 7.26 10.69 6.26
C ASP A 53 8.54 11.37 6.75
N ASP A 54 8.88 11.23 8.03
CA ASP A 54 10.09 11.80 8.62
C ASP A 54 10.85 10.76 9.46
N VAL A 55 11.44 9.78 8.78
CA VAL A 55 12.19 8.70 9.44
C VAL A 55 13.42 9.19 10.20
N LYS A 56 14.01 10.33 9.80
CA LYS A 56 15.19 10.91 10.45
C LYS A 56 14.90 11.44 11.85
N SER A 57 13.63 11.77 12.16
CA SER A 57 13.21 12.21 13.50
C SER A 57 13.21 11.08 14.54
N MET A 58 13.44 9.84 14.13
CA MET A 58 13.43 8.67 14.98
C MET A 58 14.79 7.97 14.94
N ASN A 59 15.44 7.82 16.08
CA ASN A 59 16.72 7.13 16.19
C ASN A 59 16.63 5.94 17.14
N PRO A 60 16.41 4.71 16.63
CA PRO A 60 16.28 3.51 17.46
C PRO A 60 17.54 3.14 18.24
N THR A 61 18.67 3.79 17.99
CA THR A 61 19.93 3.53 18.72
C THR A 61 20.08 4.39 19.96
N THR A 62 19.45 5.56 20.01
CA THR A 62 19.55 6.54 21.11
C THR A 62 18.23 6.76 21.81
N ASP A 63 17.11 6.67 21.09
CA ASP A 63 15.80 6.96 21.65
C ASP A 63 15.28 5.83 22.55
N SER A 64 14.49 6.17 23.55
CA SER A 64 13.80 5.18 24.37
C SER A 64 12.69 4.48 23.57
N PRO A 65 12.55 3.15 23.70
CA PRO A 65 11.49 2.42 23.02
C PRO A 65 10.12 2.81 23.57
N LYS A 66 9.12 2.97 22.71
CA LYS A 66 7.73 3.22 23.09
C LYS A 66 7.06 1.99 23.72
N MET A 67 7.38 0.79 23.22
CA MET A 67 6.88 -0.47 23.79
C MET A 67 8.03 -1.43 24.08
N LYS A 68 7.86 -2.22 25.14
CA LYS A 68 8.77 -3.31 25.54
C LYS A 68 7.99 -4.62 25.53
N LEU A 69 8.10 -5.38 24.46
CA LEU A 69 7.35 -6.62 24.25
C LEU A 69 8.10 -7.86 24.75
N GLY A 70 9.40 -7.73 24.99
CA GLY A 70 10.25 -8.86 25.37
C GLY A 70 10.59 -9.80 24.20
N SER A 71 11.38 -10.80 24.51
CA SER A 71 11.72 -11.84 23.50
C SER A 71 10.48 -12.52 22.95
N GLY A 72 10.45 -12.79 21.66
CA GLY A 72 9.26 -13.32 20.97
C GLY A 72 8.18 -12.28 20.67
N GLY A 73 8.40 -11.01 21.02
CA GLY A 73 7.51 -9.91 20.67
C GLY A 73 7.31 -9.78 19.17
N ARG A 74 6.10 -9.37 18.76
CA ARG A 74 5.72 -9.16 17.35
C ARG A 74 4.95 -7.85 17.23
N ILE A 75 5.04 -7.21 16.05
CA ILE A 75 4.27 -6.00 15.75
C ILE A 75 3.52 -6.11 14.43
N ALA A 76 2.46 -5.35 14.32
CA ALA A 76 1.73 -5.07 13.09
C ALA A 76 1.31 -3.60 13.09
N VAL A 77 1.27 -2.97 11.92
CA VAL A 77 0.82 -1.58 11.75
C VAL A 77 -0.36 -1.58 10.79
N THR A 78 -1.46 -0.98 11.21
CA THR A 78 -2.69 -0.91 10.40
C THR A 78 -2.62 0.26 9.40
N HIS A 79 -3.53 0.28 8.43
CA HIS A 79 -3.58 1.34 7.40
C HIS A 79 -3.82 2.74 7.97
N ASP A 80 -4.49 2.84 9.10
CA ASP A 80 -4.73 4.08 9.86
C ASP A 80 -3.58 4.46 10.81
N GLY A 81 -2.48 3.70 10.75
CA GLY A 81 -1.24 4.01 11.47
C GLY A 81 -1.17 3.53 12.91
N VAL A 82 -2.14 2.73 13.38
CA VAL A 82 -2.08 2.15 14.73
C VAL A 82 -1.07 1.00 14.77
N VAL A 83 -0.12 1.08 15.69
CA VAL A 83 0.87 0.03 15.93
C VAL A 83 0.37 -0.90 17.02
N TYR A 84 0.22 -2.17 16.71
CA TYR A 84 -0.10 -3.23 17.67
C TYR A 84 1.15 -4.04 17.99
N GLY A 85 1.38 -4.29 19.27
CA GLY A 85 2.50 -5.09 19.76
C GLY A 85 2.02 -6.25 20.61
N TYR A 86 2.35 -7.49 20.20
CA TYR A 86 2.09 -8.70 20.95
C TYR A 86 3.27 -9.02 21.88
N ARG A 87 2.99 -9.21 23.17
CA ARG A 87 3.97 -9.60 24.18
C ARG A 87 3.82 -11.08 24.51
N ALA A 88 4.88 -11.86 24.20
CA ALA A 88 4.81 -13.31 24.27
C ALA A 88 4.73 -13.85 25.72
N SER A 89 5.24 -13.11 26.71
CA SER A 89 5.30 -13.57 28.11
C SER A 89 3.95 -13.74 28.79
N ASP A 90 2.94 -12.96 28.38
CA ASP A 90 1.61 -12.94 29.01
C ASP A 90 0.45 -12.85 28.00
N GLY A 91 0.77 -12.85 26.71
CA GLY A 91 -0.22 -12.68 25.65
C GLY A 91 -0.86 -11.30 25.55
N ALA A 92 -0.33 -10.31 26.28
CA ALA A 92 -0.83 -8.95 26.20
C ALA A 92 -0.58 -8.35 24.81
N VAL A 93 -1.59 -7.66 24.31
CA VAL A 93 -1.49 -6.82 23.11
C VAL A 93 -1.52 -5.36 23.57
N LEU A 94 -0.49 -4.64 23.21
CA LEU A 94 -0.39 -3.20 23.42
C LEU A 94 -0.67 -2.49 22.09
N SER A 95 -1.22 -1.28 22.13
CA SER A 95 -1.40 -0.45 20.94
C SER A 95 -0.87 0.96 21.17
N VAL A 96 -0.42 1.58 20.07
CA VAL A 96 0.01 2.98 20.00
C VAL A 96 -0.70 3.60 18.80
N ASP A 97 -1.47 4.64 19.03
CA ASP A 97 -2.20 5.35 17.98
C ASP A 97 -1.30 6.40 17.34
N GLY A 98 -0.73 6.02 16.18
CA GLY A 98 0.14 6.88 15.41
C GLY A 98 1.49 7.25 16.08
N PRO A 99 2.26 8.12 15.39
CA PRO A 99 3.61 8.48 15.84
C PRO A 99 3.69 9.17 17.21
N GLN A 100 2.65 9.91 17.60
CA GLN A 100 2.61 10.67 18.85
C GLN A 100 1.84 9.96 19.99
N GLY A 101 1.19 8.83 19.68
CA GLY A 101 0.40 8.07 20.64
C GLY A 101 1.21 7.54 21.81
N THR A 102 0.52 7.30 22.93
CA THR A 102 1.09 6.62 24.09
C THR A 102 0.66 5.15 24.12
N PRO A 103 1.54 4.23 24.57
CA PRO A 103 1.17 2.83 24.65
C PRO A 103 0.06 2.56 25.66
N GLY A 104 -0.94 1.81 25.22
CA GLY A 104 -2.01 1.29 26.09
C GLY A 104 -2.18 -0.21 25.93
N LYS A 105 -2.76 -0.88 26.94
CA LYS A 105 -3.16 -2.27 26.79
C LYS A 105 -4.48 -2.33 26.04
N ASP A 106 -4.48 -3.01 24.90
CA ASP A 106 -5.63 -3.13 24.00
C ASP A 106 -6.41 -4.43 24.26
N ALA A 107 -5.69 -5.56 24.33
CA ALA A 107 -6.30 -6.87 24.46
C ALA A 107 -5.37 -7.88 25.16
N THR A 108 -5.86 -9.10 25.31
CA THR A 108 -5.04 -10.26 25.70
C THR A 108 -5.42 -11.44 24.83
N ILE A 109 -4.44 -12.07 24.20
CA ILE A 109 -4.58 -13.31 23.46
C ILE A 109 -4.15 -14.46 24.39
N LYS A 110 -5.13 -15.24 24.85
CA LYS A 110 -4.87 -16.34 25.81
C LYS A 110 -4.45 -17.60 25.09
N GLY A 111 -3.55 -18.39 25.71
CA GLY A 111 -3.16 -19.72 25.27
C GLY A 111 -2.29 -19.76 23.99
N ALA A 112 -1.87 -18.63 23.46
CA ALA A 112 -0.95 -18.57 22.35
C ALA A 112 0.46 -18.98 22.80
N THR A 113 0.99 -20.04 22.23
CA THR A 113 2.35 -20.54 22.47
C THR A 113 3.14 -20.56 21.16
N ASN A 114 4.44 -20.35 21.25
CA ASN A 114 5.34 -20.41 20.08
C ASN A 114 4.81 -19.55 18.91
N VAL A 115 4.47 -18.28 19.19
CA VAL A 115 3.92 -17.39 18.18
C VAL A 115 4.94 -17.10 17.09
N GLU A 116 4.64 -17.54 15.88
CA GLU A 116 5.47 -17.40 14.68
C GLU A 116 5.11 -16.13 13.93
N SER A 117 3.82 -15.78 13.89
CA SER A 117 3.28 -14.65 13.14
C SER A 117 2.21 -13.89 13.93
N PHE A 118 2.10 -12.59 13.67
CA PHE A 118 1.12 -11.70 14.29
C PHE A 118 0.60 -10.69 13.27
N THR A 119 -0.70 -10.40 13.34
CA THR A 119 -1.37 -9.43 12.46
C THR A 119 -2.55 -8.77 13.18
N VAL A 120 -3.22 -7.86 12.49
CA VAL A 120 -4.49 -7.27 12.91
C VAL A 120 -5.48 -7.31 11.75
N VAL A 121 -6.67 -7.83 12.01
CA VAL A 121 -7.79 -7.83 11.06
C VAL A 121 -8.84 -6.84 11.57
N GLY A 122 -8.96 -5.72 10.90
CA GLY A 122 -9.69 -4.56 11.43
C GLY A 122 -9.03 -4.07 12.72
N LYS A 123 -9.72 -4.24 13.86
CA LYS A 123 -9.19 -3.95 15.22
C LYS A 123 -8.94 -5.23 16.03
N THR A 124 -9.04 -6.41 15.42
CA THR A 124 -8.85 -7.67 16.12
C THR A 124 -7.41 -8.14 15.95
N PRO A 125 -6.60 -8.17 17.02
CA PRO A 125 -5.25 -8.73 16.98
C PRO A 125 -5.32 -10.26 16.86
N VAL A 126 -4.47 -10.82 16.03
CA VAL A 126 -4.43 -12.24 15.72
C VAL A 126 -2.99 -12.74 15.76
N ALA A 127 -2.74 -13.82 16.47
CA ALA A 127 -1.46 -14.51 16.53
C ALA A 127 -1.58 -15.92 15.93
N ALA A 128 -0.52 -16.43 15.31
CA ALA A 128 -0.46 -17.81 14.84
C ALA A 128 0.84 -18.48 15.29
N GLY A 129 0.73 -19.75 15.64
CA GLY A 129 1.86 -20.59 16.01
C GLY A 129 1.40 -22.01 16.34
N ALA A 130 2.31 -22.97 16.18
CA ALA A 130 2.05 -24.39 16.45
C ALA A 130 0.78 -24.93 15.76
N GLY A 131 0.53 -24.51 14.50
CA GLY A 131 -0.63 -24.98 13.71
C GLY A 131 -1.99 -24.39 14.14
N LYS A 132 -1.99 -23.37 14.97
CA LYS A 132 -3.21 -22.72 15.49
C LYS A 132 -3.18 -21.23 15.28
N VAL A 133 -4.39 -20.66 15.22
CA VAL A 133 -4.63 -19.21 15.22
C VAL A 133 -5.33 -18.83 16.53
N PHE A 134 -4.91 -17.74 17.13
CA PHE A 134 -5.40 -17.23 18.39
C PHE A 134 -5.81 -15.76 18.27
N TRP A 135 -6.92 -15.39 18.89
CA TRP A 135 -7.37 -14.01 19.01
C TRP A 135 -8.09 -13.79 20.35
N PRO A 136 -8.40 -12.60 20.81
CA PRO A 136 -8.96 -12.36 22.14
C PRO A 136 -10.23 -13.17 22.46
N LYS A 137 -11.05 -13.47 21.44
CA LYS A 137 -12.33 -14.17 21.60
C LYS A 137 -12.26 -15.68 21.30
N GLY A 138 -11.10 -16.22 20.94
CA GLY A 138 -11.00 -17.65 20.64
C GLY A 138 -9.70 -18.11 20.01
N SER A 139 -9.73 -19.34 19.57
CA SER A 139 -8.67 -19.97 18.78
C SER A 139 -9.27 -20.99 17.83
N ALA A 140 -8.52 -21.33 16.79
CA ALA A 140 -8.86 -22.39 15.84
C ALA A 140 -7.59 -23.16 15.43
N ASP A 141 -7.72 -24.47 15.25
CA ASP A 141 -6.69 -25.30 14.67
C ASP A 141 -6.79 -25.19 13.15
N ILE A 142 -5.70 -24.86 12.47
CA ILE A 142 -5.72 -24.71 11.02
C ILE A 142 -5.60 -26.06 10.30
N GLY A 143 -5.29 -27.14 11.01
CA GLY A 143 -5.16 -28.48 10.43
C GLY A 143 -4.03 -28.64 9.42
N MET A 144 -3.10 -27.68 9.35
CA MET A 144 -1.98 -27.64 8.40
C MET A 144 -0.66 -27.54 9.15
N GLN A 145 0.34 -28.31 8.70
CA GLN A 145 1.66 -28.33 9.31
C GLN A 145 2.61 -27.35 8.64
N GLY A 146 3.64 -26.95 9.37
CA GLY A 146 4.70 -26.02 8.95
C GLY A 146 4.53 -24.66 9.58
N GLN A 147 5.45 -23.77 9.28
CA GLN A 147 5.44 -22.40 9.78
C GLN A 147 4.18 -21.67 9.32
N ALA A 148 3.44 -21.11 10.28
CA ALA A 148 2.24 -20.35 10.02
C ALA A 148 2.57 -18.87 9.78
N THR A 149 2.21 -18.35 8.62
CA THR A 149 2.40 -16.93 8.24
C THR A 149 1.07 -16.28 8.01
N LEU A 150 0.68 -15.38 8.91
CA LEU A 150 -0.56 -14.59 8.82
C LEU A 150 -0.46 -13.52 7.74
N GLN A 151 -1.59 -13.20 7.11
CA GLN A 151 -1.67 -12.05 6.21
C GLN A 151 -1.22 -10.75 6.88
N ALA A 152 -0.66 -9.83 6.11
CA ALA A 152 -0.44 -8.46 6.56
C ALA A 152 -1.79 -7.76 6.85
N PRO A 153 -1.83 -6.75 7.72
CA PRO A 153 -3.01 -5.91 7.86
C PRO A 153 -3.46 -5.33 6.52
N SER A 154 -4.76 -5.13 6.33
CA SER A 154 -5.30 -4.59 5.08
C SER A 154 -4.78 -3.17 4.83
N THR A 155 -4.33 -2.90 3.61
CA THR A 155 -3.78 -1.59 3.24
C THR A 155 -4.85 -0.56 2.89
N ASP A 156 -6.09 -0.96 2.76
CA ASP A 156 -7.23 -0.08 2.46
C ASP A 156 -8.28 -0.03 3.59
N GLY A 157 -7.98 -0.64 4.74
CA GLY A 157 -8.84 -0.65 5.92
C GLY A 157 -10.09 -1.51 5.83
N ARG A 158 -10.31 -2.22 4.74
CA ARG A 158 -11.45 -3.13 4.63
C ARG A 158 -11.30 -4.31 5.57
N GLN A 159 -12.35 -4.57 6.33
CA GLN A 159 -12.39 -5.69 7.28
C GLN A 159 -13.06 -6.89 6.64
N THR A 160 -12.40 -8.03 6.69
CA THR A 160 -12.94 -9.27 6.12
C THR A 160 -13.72 -10.13 7.14
N GLY A 161 -13.51 -9.89 8.44
CA GLY A 161 -14.04 -10.77 9.51
C GLY A 161 -13.34 -12.12 9.62
N TRP A 162 -12.42 -12.42 8.70
CA TRP A 162 -11.62 -13.63 8.65
C TRP A 162 -10.15 -13.30 8.42
N VAL A 163 -9.28 -14.23 8.75
CA VAL A 163 -7.83 -14.12 8.57
C VAL A 163 -7.31 -15.26 7.71
N ALA A 164 -6.37 -14.96 6.82
CA ALA A 164 -5.66 -15.97 6.05
C ALA A 164 -4.33 -16.33 6.71
N VAL A 165 -4.01 -17.61 6.68
CA VAL A 165 -2.77 -18.18 7.19
C VAL A 165 -2.14 -19.03 6.10
N SER A 166 -1.00 -18.62 5.59
CA SER A 166 -0.19 -19.42 4.67
C SER A 166 0.75 -20.33 5.43
N THR A 167 0.92 -21.55 4.93
CA THR A 167 1.91 -22.53 5.39
C THR A 167 2.65 -23.09 4.19
N PRO A 168 3.76 -23.82 4.35
CA PRO A 168 4.41 -24.52 3.24
C PRO A 168 3.53 -25.56 2.53
N ARG A 169 2.33 -25.84 3.03
CA ARG A 169 1.41 -26.85 2.49
C ARG A 169 0.10 -26.28 1.95
N GLY A 170 -0.05 -24.97 1.93
CA GLY A 170 -1.24 -24.31 1.43
C GLY A 170 -1.67 -23.13 2.27
N ILE A 171 -2.93 -22.73 2.15
CA ILE A 171 -3.52 -21.61 2.88
C ILE A 171 -4.80 -22.06 3.61
N ALA A 172 -5.01 -21.54 4.81
CA ALA A 172 -6.26 -21.65 5.54
C ALA A 172 -6.88 -20.28 5.76
N MET A 173 -8.20 -20.19 5.65
CA MET A 173 -8.98 -19.02 6.06
C MET A 173 -9.70 -19.36 7.35
N VAL A 174 -9.54 -18.51 8.37
CA VAL A 174 -10.18 -18.68 9.69
C VAL A 174 -11.16 -17.54 9.90
N ASP A 175 -12.44 -17.86 9.97
CA ASP A 175 -13.48 -16.90 10.34
C ASP A 175 -13.41 -16.63 11.85
N LEU A 176 -13.17 -15.37 12.22
CA LEU A 176 -12.93 -14.98 13.61
C LEU A 176 -14.21 -14.95 14.45
N GLY A 177 -15.38 -14.88 13.84
CA GLY A 177 -16.68 -14.93 14.50
C GLY A 177 -17.15 -16.35 14.76
N SER A 178 -17.25 -17.17 13.71
CA SER A 178 -17.76 -18.53 13.75
C SER A 178 -16.71 -19.59 14.13
N LYS A 179 -15.42 -19.25 14.07
CA LYS A 179 -14.25 -20.15 14.24
C LYS A 179 -14.14 -21.21 13.12
N LYS A 180 -14.91 -21.04 12.04
CA LYS A 180 -14.82 -21.96 10.91
C LYS A 180 -13.47 -21.82 10.22
N VAL A 181 -12.86 -22.96 9.89
CA VAL A 181 -11.61 -23.04 9.12
C VAL A 181 -11.92 -23.62 7.76
N THR A 182 -11.51 -22.93 6.70
CA THR A 182 -11.55 -23.42 5.33
C THR A 182 -10.12 -23.58 4.85
N GLN A 183 -9.74 -24.81 4.51
CA GLN A 183 -8.40 -25.13 4.04
C GLN A 183 -8.38 -25.25 2.52
N LEU A 184 -7.29 -24.78 1.91
CA LEU A 184 -6.97 -24.98 0.50
C LEU A 184 -5.61 -25.68 0.38
N PRO A 185 -5.57 -27.01 0.53
CA PRO A 185 -4.33 -27.76 0.64
C PRO A 185 -3.54 -27.86 -0.67
N ASN A 186 -4.17 -27.56 -1.80
CA ASN A 186 -3.52 -27.60 -3.11
C ASN A 186 -2.86 -26.28 -3.50
N ALA A 187 -3.01 -25.25 -2.67
CA ALA A 187 -2.33 -23.99 -2.84
C ALA A 187 -0.93 -24.10 -2.26
N GLY A 188 0.05 -24.08 -3.11
CA GLY A 188 1.45 -23.91 -2.73
C GLY A 188 2.12 -25.13 -2.07
N LYS A 189 3.39 -25.26 -2.39
CA LYS A 189 4.37 -26.06 -1.65
C LYS A 189 5.66 -25.24 -1.58
N GLY A 190 6.37 -25.34 -0.46
CA GLY A 190 7.60 -24.56 -0.26
C GLY A 190 7.36 -23.31 0.58
N ASP A 191 8.34 -22.42 0.61
CA ASP A 191 8.30 -21.24 1.49
C ASP A 191 7.10 -20.33 1.16
N ALA A 192 6.25 -20.14 2.17
CA ALA A 192 5.09 -19.29 2.10
C ALA A 192 5.50 -17.82 2.34
N VAL A 193 5.10 -16.96 1.43
CA VAL A 193 5.25 -15.50 1.59
C VAL A 193 4.20 -14.99 2.56
N GLN A 194 4.49 -13.92 3.30
CA GLN A 194 3.46 -13.22 4.06
C GLN A 194 2.36 -12.72 3.11
N PRO A 195 1.12 -13.22 3.23
CA PRO A 195 0.05 -12.80 2.33
C PRO A 195 -0.24 -11.31 2.44
N ALA A 196 -0.49 -10.67 1.30
CA ALA A 196 -0.98 -9.29 1.25
C ALA A 196 -2.50 -9.25 1.40
N SER A 197 -3.03 -8.16 1.96
CA SER A 197 -4.47 -7.96 2.10
C SER A 197 -4.87 -6.55 1.65
N THR A 198 -5.74 -6.46 0.66
CA THR A 198 -6.34 -5.22 0.16
C THR A 198 -7.61 -5.50 -0.64
N ASN A 199 -8.49 -4.52 -0.80
CA ASN A 199 -9.77 -4.63 -1.51
C ASN A 199 -10.69 -5.76 -0.99
N GLY A 200 -10.56 -6.15 0.29
CA GLY A 200 -11.29 -7.27 0.86
C GLY A 200 -10.80 -8.65 0.39
N CYS A 201 -9.68 -8.70 -0.35
CA CYS A 201 -9.06 -9.92 -0.83
C CYS A 201 -7.71 -10.15 -0.14
N VAL A 202 -7.29 -11.41 -0.11
CA VAL A 202 -5.96 -11.84 0.30
C VAL A 202 -5.25 -12.46 -0.89
N PHE A 203 -3.98 -12.14 -1.02
CA PHE A 203 -3.07 -12.58 -2.05
C PHE A 203 -1.95 -13.36 -1.40
N ALA A 204 -1.75 -14.62 -1.77
CA ALA A 204 -0.69 -15.45 -1.23
C ALA A 204 0.14 -16.07 -2.34
N ALA A 205 1.42 -16.31 -2.06
CA ALA A 205 2.36 -16.89 -3.01
C ALA A 205 3.34 -17.85 -2.33
N TRP A 206 3.92 -18.75 -3.12
CA TRP A 206 4.91 -19.73 -2.69
C TRP A 206 6.04 -19.84 -3.70
N ALA A 207 7.25 -20.10 -3.22
CA ALA A 207 8.43 -20.32 -4.06
C ALA A 207 8.40 -21.73 -4.67
N GLN A 208 7.61 -21.91 -5.73
CA GLN A 208 7.47 -23.16 -6.49
C GLN A 208 7.08 -22.89 -7.94
N LYS A 209 7.17 -23.90 -8.82
CA LYS A 209 6.96 -23.72 -10.27
C LYS A 209 5.50 -23.58 -10.69
N ALA A 210 4.58 -24.24 -10.02
CA ALA A 210 3.17 -24.26 -10.45
C ALA A 210 2.24 -24.09 -9.25
N ASN A 211 1.03 -23.57 -9.48
CA ASN A 211 0.04 -23.24 -8.45
C ASN A 211 0.68 -22.40 -7.31
N ASN A 212 1.54 -21.50 -7.70
CA ASN A 212 2.38 -20.72 -6.79
C ASN A 212 1.73 -19.41 -6.32
N TYR A 213 0.50 -19.15 -6.73
CA TYR A 213 -0.22 -17.94 -6.39
C TYR A 213 -1.72 -18.21 -6.21
N ILE A 214 -2.31 -17.55 -5.24
CA ILE A 214 -3.76 -17.56 -5.01
C ILE A 214 -4.27 -16.16 -4.63
N ARG A 215 -5.46 -15.84 -5.13
CA ARG A 215 -6.30 -14.73 -4.69
C ARG A 215 -7.57 -15.27 -4.08
N VAL A 216 -7.92 -14.79 -2.89
CA VAL A 216 -9.14 -15.17 -2.16
C VAL A 216 -9.83 -13.91 -1.65
N CYS A 217 -11.11 -13.72 -1.97
CA CYS A 217 -11.89 -12.55 -1.55
C CYS A 217 -13.01 -12.90 -0.55
N ALA A 218 -13.22 -14.17 -0.24
CA ALA A 218 -14.13 -14.64 0.81
C ALA A 218 -13.55 -15.85 1.53
N ALA A 219 -14.00 -16.08 2.77
CA ALA A 219 -13.55 -17.23 3.58
C ALA A 219 -14.17 -18.56 3.11
N ASN A 220 -14.17 -18.82 1.80
CA ASN A 220 -14.67 -20.05 1.21
C ASN A 220 -13.76 -20.49 0.03
N ASP A 221 -13.88 -21.74 -0.37
CA ASP A 221 -13.10 -22.34 -1.45
C ASP A 221 -13.57 -21.94 -2.84
N LYS A 222 -14.84 -21.51 -2.98
CA LYS A 222 -15.45 -21.18 -4.28
C LYS A 222 -14.90 -19.92 -4.91
N ASP A 223 -14.49 -18.95 -4.08
CA ASP A 223 -13.92 -17.68 -4.54
C ASP A 223 -12.39 -17.72 -4.69
N ALA A 224 -11.78 -18.88 -4.44
CA ALA A 224 -10.34 -19.05 -4.54
C ALA A 224 -9.91 -19.15 -6.01
N GLN A 225 -9.07 -18.22 -6.44
CA GLN A 225 -8.49 -18.19 -7.80
C GLN A 225 -7.03 -18.58 -7.73
N PHE A 226 -6.71 -19.78 -8.24
CA PHE A 226 -5.35 -20.27 -8.33
C PHE A 226 -4.73 -19.89 -9.66
N SER A 227 -3.43 -19.57 -9.64
CA SER A 227 -2.66 -19.26 -10.82
C SER A 227 -1.22 -19.73 -10.70
N SER A 228 -0.56 -19.84 -11.84
CA SER A 228 0.88 -20.08 -11.90
C SER A 228 1.55 -18.84 -12.48
N LEU A 229 2.28 -18.10 -11.63
CA LEU A 229 3.12 -17.01 -12.06
C LEU A 229 4.34 -17.56 -12.78
N GLU A 230 4.68 -16.97 -13.93
CA GLU A 230 5.86 -17.35 -14.72
C GLU A 230 7.16 -17.12 -13.95
N ASP A 231 8.18 -17.94 -14.21
CA ASP A 231 9.55 -17.78 -13.72
C ASP A 231 9.73 -17.81 -12.18
N VAL A 232 8.71 -18.24 -11.41
CA VAL A 232 8.87 -18.53 -9.99
C VAL A 232 9.43 -19.95 -9.84
N ASN A 233 10.41 -20.10 -8.95
CA ASN A 233 11.06 -21.37 -8.68
C ASN A 233 11.40 -21.54 -7.18
N PRO A 234 11.85 -22.72 -6.73
CA PRO A 234 12.14 -22.97 -5.31
C PRO A 234 13.26 -22.10 -4.70
N THR A 235 14.08 -21.45 -5.53
CA THR A 235 15.13 -20.53 -5.06
C THR A 235 14.69 -19.06 -5.02
N SER A 236 13.48 -18.78 -5.51
CA SER A 236 12.89 -17.44 -5.46
C SER A 236 12.65 -16.99 -4.01
N GLN A 237 13.02 -15.75 -3.71
CA GLN A 237 12.66 -15.09 -2.46
C GLN A 237 11.59 -14.04 -2.72
N LEU A 238 10.35 -14.47 -2.55
CA LEU A 238 9.19 -13.67 -2.91
C LEU A 238 8.79 -12.74 -1.77
N VAL A 239 8.41 -11.51 -2.11
CA VAL A 239 7.89 -10.51 -1.16
C VAL A 239 6.76 -9.73 -1.82
N PHE A 240 5.60 -9.68 -1.18
CA PHE A 240 4.54 -8.76 -1.57
C PHE A 240 4.90 -7.34 -1.19
N ARG A 241 4.64 -6.42 -2.11
CA ARG A 241 4.64 -4.97 -1.88
C ARG A 241 3.27 -4.44 -2.20
N THR A 242 2.77 -3.60 -1.32
CA THR A 242 1.44 -3.02 -1.47
C THR A 242 1.53 -1.50 -1.41
N ASN A 243 0.76 -0.85 -2.28
CA ASN A 243 0.54 0.59 -2.23
C ASN A 243 -0.96 0.83 -2.41
N HIS A 244 -1.63 1.19 -1.32
CA HIS A 244 -3.10 1.27 -1.27
C HIS A 244 -3.76 -0.02 -1.79
N ARG A 245 -4.28 0.00 -3.03
CA ARG A 245 -4.98 -1.12 -3.67
C ARG A 245 -4.13 -1.91 -4.66
N LEU A 246 -2.93 -1.41 -4.95
CA LEU A 246 -2.00 -2.10 -5.83
C LEU A 246 -1.21 -3.15 -5.04
N VAL A 247 -1.14 -4.35 -5.58
CA VAL A 247 -0.32 -5.45 -5.06
C VAL A 247 0.70 -5.83 -6.10
N VAL A 248 1.96 -5.81 -5.72
CA VAL A 248 3.09 -6.25 -6.56
C VAL A 248 3.82 -7.37 -5.82
N LEU A 249 4.18 -8.42 -6.52
CA LEU A 249 5.03 -9.49 -6.01
C LEU A 249 6.43 -9.34 -6.61
N ASN A 250 7.44 -9.32 -5.78
CA ASN A 250 8.84 -9.22 -6.18
C ASN A 250 9.60 -10.49 -5.78
N ASP A 251 10.46 -10.99 -6.67
CA ASP A 251 11.54 -11.90 -6.32
C ASP A 251 12.79 -11.06 -6.04
N VAL A 252 13.16 -10.94 -4.78
CA VAL A 252 14.28 -10.07 -4.37
C VAL A 252 15.65 -10.64 -4.70
N VAL A 253 15.73 -11.90 -5.12
CA VAL A 253 16.98 -12.56 -5.56
C VAL A 253 17.15 -12.47 -7.07
N ASN A 254 16.10 -12.78 -7.82
CA ASN A 254 16.18 -12.84 -9.29
C ASN A 254 15.73 -11.53 -9.96
N GLY A 255 15.18 -10.58 -9.21
CA GLY A 255 14.73 -9.29 -9.72
C GLY A 255 13.43 -9.35 -10.53
N ASN A 256 12.73 -10.47 -10.54
CA ASN A 256 11.46 -10.61 -11.23
C ASN A 256 10.35 -9.86 -10.47
N VAL A 257 9.44 -9.26 -11.21
CA VAL A 257 8.31 -8.50 -10.69
C VAL A 257 7.03 -8.93 -11.40
N TRP A 258 5.96 -9.11 -10.64
CA TRP A 258 4.61 -9.41 -11.15
C TRP A 258 3.62 -8.41 -10.62
N ASN A 259 2.65 -8.03 -11.45
CA ASN A 259 1.38 -7.46 -10.99
C ASN A 259 0.30 -8.56 -11.03
N PRO A 260 0.18 -9.35 -9.97
CA PRO A 260 -0.67 -10.55 -9.99
C PRO A 260 -2.17 -10.23 -9.98
N GLN A 261 -2.55 -8.97 -9.87
CA GLN A 261 -3.94 -8.52 -10.01
C GLN A 261 -4.35 -8.44 -11.49
N GLU A 262 -3.41 -8.27 -12.40
CA GLU A 262 -3.65 -8.07 -13.83
C GLU A 262 -3.12 -9.23 -14.69
N SER A 263 -1.95 -9.78 -14.34
CA SER A 263 -1.27 -10.77 -15.17
C SER A 263 -0.41 -11.73 -14.37
N THR A 264 -0.32 -12.97 -14.83
CA THR A 264 0.61 -13.97 -14.32
C THR A 264 2.01 -13.87 -14.93
N LYS A 265 2.20 -12.99 -15.92
CA LYS A 265 3.48 -12.81 -16.61
C LYS A 265 4.42 -11.92 -15.83
N VAL A 266 5.73 -12.21 -15.97
CA VAL A 266 6.79 -11.36 -15.41
C VAL A 266 6.77 -10.00 -16.12
N ILE A 267 6.81 -8.94 -15.31
CA ILE A 267 7.07 -7.59 -15.83
C ILE A 267 8.58 -7.51 -16.12
N LYS A 268 8.93 -7.54 -17.40
CA LYS A 268 10.33 -7.43 -17.81
C LYS A 268 10.81 -5.98 -17.73
N ILE A 269 11.47 -5.66 -16.64
CA ILE A 269 12.11 -4.35 -16.48
C ILE A 269 13.41 -4.36 -17.28
N GLN A 270 13.52 -3.47 -18.26
CA GLN A 270 14.72 -3.39 -19.11
C GLN A 270 15.79 -2.53 -18.42
N TRP A 271 16.41 -3.07 -17.38
CA TRP A 271 17.45 -2.40 -16.60
C TRP A 271 18.60 -1.88 -17.47
N ASN A 272 18.98 -2.61 -18.52
CA ASN A 272 20.05 -2.20 -19.47
C ASN A 272 19.74 -0.88 -20.20
N LYS A 273 18.46 -0.53 -20.37
CA LYS A 273 18.10 0.76 -20.98
C LYS A 273 18.25 1.92 -19.98
N VAL A 274 18.15 1.64 -18.70
CA VAL A 274 18.39 2.62 -17.62
C VAL A 274 19.89 2.84 -17.46
N GLU A 275 20.70 1.77 -17.51
CA GLU A 275 22.17 1.84 -17.38
C GLU A 275 22.87 2.45 -18.58
N THR A 276 22.40 2.18 -19.82
CA THR A 276 23.06 2.69 -21.05
C THR A 276 22.96 4.22 -21.19
N LYS A 277 22.00 4.88 -20.55
CA LYS A 277 21.98 6.34 -20.46
C LYS A 277 23.03 6.90 -19.49
N GLN A 278 23.49 6.11 -18.53
CA GLN A 278 24.56 6.48 -17.58
C GLN A 278 25.97 6.28 -18.17
N SER A 279 26.20 5.23 -18.95
CA SER A 279 27.55 4.89 -19.43
C SER A 279 28.09 5.84 -20.51
N LYS A 280 27.26 6.61 -21.20
CA LYS A 280 27.74 7.59 -22.19
C LYS A 280 28.21 8.93 -21.59
N GLN A 281 27.98 9.18 -20.29
CA GLN A 281 28.49 10.39 -19.59
C GLN A 281 29.69 10.14 -18.69
N GLN A 282 30.12 8.88 -18.51
CA GLN A 282 31.26 8.55 -17.61
C GLN A 282 32.65 8.60 -18.30
N GLN A 283 32.75 8.95 -19.57
CA GLN A 283 34.06 9.05 -20.23
C GLN A 283 34.76 10.41 -20.13
N GLN A 284 34.23 11.35 -19.35
CA GLN A 284 34.93 12.61 -19.05
C GLN A 284 34.74 13.05 -17.60
N ASN A 285 35.29 12.34 -16.64
CA ASN A 285 35.80 12.90 -15.38
C ASN A 285 36.10 11.74 -14.40
N ASN A 286 37.33 11.29 -14.40
CA ASN A 286 37.93 10.68 -13.25
C ASN A 286 38.09 11.79 -12.20
N ASP A 287 37.30 11.74 -11.14
CA ASP A 287 37.74 12.00 -9.77
C ASP A 287 36.56 11.85 -8.80
N SER A 288 36.78 11.00 -7.77
CA SER A 288 36.23 11.00 -6.42
C SER A 288 34.74 10.62 -6.23
N ALA A 289 34.55 9.37 -5.85
CA ALA A 289 33.66 8.87 -4.80
C ALA A 289 32.52 9.81 -4.35
N ASN A 290 31.38 9.68 -5.01
CA ASN A 290 30.05 9.80 -4.39
C ASN A 290 29.00 9.35 -5.41
N ASN A 291 28.57 8.09 -5.29
CA ASN A 291 27.42 7.57 -6.06
C ASN A 291 26.11 8.15 -5.50
N GLN A 292 25.90 9.42 -5.70
CA GLN A 292 24.58 10.01 -5.71
C GLN A 292 24.05 9.93 -7.14
N HIS A 293 23.13 9.00 -7.40
CA HIS A 293 22.38 8.99 -8.63
C HIS A 293 21.50 10.25 -8.71
N ASN A 294 22.04 11.26 -9.33
CA ASN A 294 21.40 12.56 -9.44
C ASN A 294 20.46 12.55 -10.66
N PHE A 295 19.23 12.04 -10.48
CA PHE A 295 18.17 12.16 -11.50
C PHE A 295 17.84 13.60 -11.87
N SER A 296 18.20 14.56 -11.02
CA SER A 296 18.01 15.99 -11.28
C SER A 296 18.81 16.52 -12.48
N LYS A 297 19.88 15.86 -12.91
CA LYS A 297 20.66 16.30 -14.07
C LYS A 297 19.97 16.09 -15.42
N ASN A 298 19.04 15.16 -15.53
CA ASN A 298 18.30 14.93 -16.77
C ASN A 298 17.06 15.84 -16.92
N CYS A 299 16.66 16.50 -15.87
CA CYS A 299 15.51 17.43 -15.84
C CYS A 299 15.92 18.90 -15.94
N SER A 300 17.20 19.21 -16.17
CA SER A 300 17.69 20.60 -16.29
C SER A 300 17.53 21.19 -17.68
N ALA A 301 17.27 20.38 -18.70
CA ALA A 301 16.96 20.86 -20.04
C ALA A 301 15.44 21.08 -20.14
N GLN A 302 15.02 22.31 -19.99
CA GLN A 302 13.66 22.77 -20.21
C GLN A 302 13.33 22.66 -21.70
N SER A 303 12.87 21.52 -22.15
CA SER A 303 12.37 21.33 -23.51
C SER A 303 10.85 21.17 -23.47
N GLY A 304 10.12 22.16 -23.93
CA GLY A 304 8.67 22.15 -24.05
C GLY A 304 7.96 23.14 -23.12
N GLN A 305 6.71 23.36 -23.40
CA GLN A 305 5.77 24.14 -22.58
C GLN A 305 4.67 23.21 -22.08
N ILE A 306 4.19 23.43 -20.88
CA ILE A 306 2.98 22.78 -20.41
C ILE A 306 1.78 23.39 -21.12
N LYS A 307 0.74 22.59 -21.37
CA LYS A 307 -0.47 23.04 -22.02
C LYS A 307 -1.69 22.41 -21.38
N ALA A 308 -2.55 23.23 -20.82
CA ALA A 308 -3.88 22.83 -20.40
C ALA A 308 -4.78 22.68 -21.63
N VAL A 309 -5.62 21.66 -21.64
CA VAL A 309 -6.53 21.31 -22.74
C VAL A 309 -7.97 21.28 -22.21
N ASP A 310 -8.89 21.86 -22.97
CA ASP A 310 -10.29 21.94 -22.58
C ASP A 310 -10.91 20.56 -22.31
N ASP A 311 -11.77 20.50 -21.28
CA ASP A 311 -12.42 19.30 -20.81
C ASP A 311 -13.93 19.32 -20.96
N SER A 312 -14.54 18.13 -21.06
CA SER A 312 -15.97 17.97 -21.05
C SER A 312 -16.37 16.80 -20.14
N PHE A 313 -17.24 17.06 -19.17
CA PHE A 313 -17.72 16.04 -18.23
C PHE A 313 -19.24 16.02 -18.17
N GLY A 314 -19.80 14.83 -17.91
CA GLY A 314 -21.18 14.68 -17.49
C GLY A 314 -21.27 14.61 -15.96
N ALA A 315 -22.25 15.29 -15.37
CA ALA A 315 -22.50 15.22 -13.94
C ALA A 315 -24.01 15.04 -13.65
N ARG A 316 -24.31 14.50 -12.47
CA ARG A 316 -25.68 14.36 -11.99
C ARG A 316 -26.02 15.55 -11.10
N VAL A 317 -27.20 16.11 -11.32
CA VAL A 317 -27.78 17.09 -10.40
C VAL A 317 -27.89 16.50 -8.99
N GLY A 318 -27.53 17.27 -7.97
CA GLY A 318 -27.61 16.85 -6.57
C GLY A 318 -26.46 15.95 -6.11
N SER A 319 -25.36 15.81 -6.88
CA SER A 319 -24.24 14.94 -6.53
C SER A 319 -22.91 15.70 -6.41
N GLN A 320 -21.99 15.05 -5.72
CA GLN A 320 -20.57 15.46 -5.73
C GLN A 320 -19.77 14.52 -6.64
N GLN A 321 -18.85 15.07 -7.42
CA GLN A 321 -18.04 14.33 -8.38
C GLN A 321 -16.60 14.84 -8.41
N ILE A 322 -15.66 13.91 -8.62
CA ILE A 322 -14.25 14.22 -8.88
C ILE A 322 -14.04 14.30 -10.39
N LEU A 323 -13.44 15.40 -10.84
CA LEU A 323 -13.10 15.63 -12.24
C LEU A 323 -11.57 15.51 -12.42
N ASP A 324 -11.15 14.63 -13.32
CA ASP A 324 -9.75 14.39 -13.66
C ASP A 324 -9.37 15.24 -14.88
N VAL A 325 -9.21 16.55 -14.65
CA VAL A 325 -8.92 17.53 -15.71
C VAL A 325 -7.47 17.47 -16.20
N LEU A 326 -6.55 16.94 -15.42
CA LEU A 326 -5.13 16.82 -15.81
C LEU A 326 -4.88 15.67 -16.80
N ARG A 327 -5.87 14.86 -17.10
CA ARG A 327 -5.70 13.63 -17.87
C ARG A 327 -5.29 13.86 -19.32
N ASN A 328 -5.77 14.92 -19.94
CA ASN A 328 -5.52 15.30 -21.33
C ASN A 328 -4.54 16.46 -21.47
N ASP A 329 -4.05 17.01 -20.34
CA ASP A 329 -3.08 18.10 -20.34
C ASP A 329 -1.69 17.62 -20.75
N GLU A 330 -0.98 18.47 -21.48
CA GLU A 330 0.37 18.20 -21.92
C GLU A 330 1.39 18.67 -20.88
N GLN A 331 2.23 17.75 -20.44
CA GLN A 331 3.33 18.04 -19.53
C GLN A 331 4.69 17.90 -20.24
N THR A 332 5.66 18.65 -19.76
CA THR A 332 7.05 18.47 -20.21
C THR A 332 7.71 17.30 -19.46
N ASP A 333 8.76 16.76 -20.05
CA ASP A 333 9.60 15.78 -19.36
C ASP A 333 10.05 16.33 -18.00
N CYS A 334 9.90 15.54 -16.93
CA CYS A 334 10.26 15.91 -15.57
C CYS A 334 9.40 17.01 -14.91
N SER A 335 8.24 17.36 -15.45
CA SER A 335 7.26 18.20 -14.75
C SER A 335 6.14 17.35 -14.16
N VAL A 336 5.59 17.82 -13.06
CA VAL A 336 4.36 17.28 -12.46
C VAL A 336 3.34 18.39 -12.44
N LEU A 337 2.26 18.21 -13.19
CA LEU A 337 1.19 19.20 -13.25
C LEU A 337 0.35 19.18 -11.97
N ARG A 338 -0.03 20.36 -11.56
CA ARG A 338 -0.89 20.60 -10.41
C ARG A 338 -1.86 21.74 -10.74
N ILE A 339 -3.11 21.59 -10.38
CA ILE A 339 -4.11 22.65 -10.46
C ILE A 339 -3.82 23.67 -9.34
N THR A 340 -3.61 24.92 -9.73
CA THR A 340 -3.29 26.03 -8.80
C THR A 340 -4.48 26.88 -8.47
N SER A 341 -5.39 27.04 -9.43
CA SER A 341 -6.61 27.83 -9.26
C SER A 341 -7.76 27.30 -10.12
N VAL A 342 -8.97 27.67 -9.74
CA VAL A 342 -10.19 27.42 -10.48
C VAL A 342 -11.08 28.67 -10.37
N SER A 343 -11.68 29.11 -11.48
CA SER A 343 -12.64 30.21 -11.46
C SER A 343 -13.99 29.75 -10.90
N ALA A 344 -14.69 30.65 -10.22
CA ALA A 344 -16.07 30.38 -9.83
C ALA A 344 -16.95 30.27 -11.09
N PRO A 345 -17.83 29.25 -11.18
CA PRO A 345 -18.77 29.16 -12.28
C PRO A 345 -19.83 30.28 -12.20
N ASP A 346 -20.07 30.96 -13.31
CA ASP A 346 -21.05 32.03 -13.36
C ASP A 346 -22.49 31.50 -13.21
N GLY A 347 -23.24 32.01 -12.23
CA GLY A 347 -24.69 31.87 -12.12
C GLY A 347 -25.22 30.50 -11.73
N ALA A 348 -24.39 29.56 -11.33
CA ALA A 348 -24.79 28.22 -10.91
C ALA A 348 -24.65 28.04 -9.40
N ASN A 349 -25.63 27.41 -8.76
CA ASN A 349 -25.54 26.97 -7.35
C ASN A 349 -24.62 25.74 -7.25
N ILE A 350 -23.39 25.87 -7.69
CA ILE A 350 -22.36 24.80 -7.64
C ILE A 350 -21.08 25.38 -7.07
N THR A 351 -20.28 24.52 -6.50
CA THR A 351 -18.92 24.84 -6.09
C THR A 351 -17.92 23.90 -6.73
N VAL A 352 -16.76 24.46 -7.10
CA VAL A 352 -15.64 23.69 -7.63
C VAL A 352 -14.39 24.10 -6.85
N SER A 353 -13.64 23.10 -6.39
CA SER A 353 -12.40 23.33 -5.64
C SER A 353 -11.34 22.29 -5.99
N PRO A 354 -10.05 22.68 -6.00
CA PRO A 354 -8.96 21.73 -6.11
C PRO A 354 -8.91 20.81 -4.85
N VAL A 355 -8.70 19.52 -5.08
CA VAL A 355 -8.54 18.50 -4.00
C VAL A 355 -7.31 17.64 -4.28
N TYR A 356 -6.85 16.92 -3.25
CA TYR A 356 -5.65 16.08 -3.32
C TYR A 356 -4.42 16.84 -3.82
N ASP A 357 -4.14 17.99 -3.19
CA ASP A 357 -3.03 18.89 -3.54
C ASP A 357 -3.06 19.38 -4.99
N GLY A 358 -4.26 19.60 -5.53
CA GLY A 358 -4.45 20.08 -6.89
C GLY A 358 -4.33 19.01 -7.97
N ARG A 359 -4.49 17.73 -7.62
CA ARG A 359 -4.50 16.65 -8.60
C ARG A 359 -5.84 16.50 -9.31
N TYR A 360 -6.94 16.86 -8.64
CA TYR A 360 -8.29 16.76 -9.16
C TYR A 360 -9.09 17.99 -8.78
N LEU A 361 -10.21 18.21 -9.47
CA LEU A 361 -11.25 19.13 -9.02
C LEU A 361 -12.41 18.34 -8.40
N GLN A 362 -12.90 18.81 -7.28
CA GLN A 362 -14.17 18.35 -6.70
C GLN A 362 -15.27 19.31 -7.12
N LEU A 363 -16.24 18.80 -7.85
CA LEU A 363 -17.46 19.47 -8.20
C LEU A 363 -18.56 19.11 -7.20
N ASP A 364 -19.18 20.09 -6.57
CA ASP A 364 -20.40 19.94 -5.81
C ASP A 364 -21.58 20.52 -6.59
N ALA A 365 -22.41 19.66 -7.12
CA ALA A 365 -23.61 20.00 -7.90
C ALA A 365 -24.91 19.87 -7.10
N SER A 366 -24.84 19.94 -5.75
CA SER A 366 -26.01 19.75 -4.86
C SER A 366 -27.10 20.78 -5.12
N GLY A 367 -26.74 21.99 -5.55
CA GLY A 367 -27.68 23.06 -5.90
C GLY A 367 -27.91 23.27 -7.40
N ALA A 368 -27.35 22.41 -8.26
CA ALA A 368 -27.39 22.59 -9.71
C ALA A 368 -28.79 22.36 -10.29
N ALA A 369 -29.13 23.13 -11.34
CA ALA A 369 -30.23 22.81 -12.25
C ALA A 369 -29.70 22.06 -13.48
N ALA A 370 -30.57 21.40 -14.25
CA ALA A 370 -30.17 20.78 -15.51
C ALA A 370 -29.68 21.86 -16.50
N GLY A 371 -28.64 21.55 -17.25
CA GLY A 371 -28.04 22.48 -18.21
C GLY A 371 -26.52 22.28 -18.30
N ASN A 372 -25.85 23.25 -18.89
CA ASN A 372 -24.41 23.27 -19.00
C ASN A 372 -23.83 24.42 -18.19
N VAL A 373 -22.69 24.16 -17.57
CA VAL A 373 -21.90 25.17 -16.85
C VAL A 373 -20.45 25.06 -17.30
N SER A 374 -19.81 26.21 -17.45
CA SER A 374 -18.38 26.26 -17.76
C SER A 374 -17.63 27.06 -16.71
N PHE A 375 -16.41 26.65 -16.42
CA PHE A 375 -15.46 27.33 -15.56
C PHE A 375 -14.05 27.09 -16.08
N SER A 376 -13.08 27.91 -15.68
CA SER A 376 -11.69 27.72 -16.07
C SER A 376 -10.85 27.21 -14.90
N TYR A 377 -9.77 26.50 -15.22
CA TYR A 377 -8.75 26.12 -14.26
C TYR A 377 -7.35 26.50 -14.78
N GLU A 378 -6.42 26.65 -13.86
CA GLU A 378 -5.02 26.92 -14.15
C GLU A 378 -4.16 25.80 -13.59
N ILE A 379 -3.18 25.36 -14.37
CA ILE A 379 -2.17 24.37 -13.97
C ILE A 379 -0.80 25.03 -13.87
N SER A 380 0.04 24.46 -13.02
CA SER A 380 1.46 24.81 -12.89
C SER A 380 2.32 23.56 -12.86
N ASP A 381 3.53 23.66 -13.40
CA ASP A 381 4.58 22.65 -13.32
C ASP A 381 5.46 22.76 -12.07
N GLY A 382 5.17 23.73 -11.18
CA GLY A 382 5.98 24.04 -10.02
C GLY A 382 7.36 24.64 -10.32
N ARG A 383 7.65 24.94 -11.61
CA ARG A 383 8.92 25.49 -12.09
C ARG A 383 8.79 26.85 -12.75
N GLY A 384 7.61 27.44 -12.67
CA GLY A 384 7.33 28.78 -13.17
C GLY A 384 6.50 28.82 -14.46
N GLN A 385 6.15 27.67 -15.06
CA GLN A 385 5.19 27.64 -16.16
C GLN A 385 3.77 27.48 -15.63
N THR A 386 2.82 28.16 -16.26
CA THR A 386 1.39 28.00 -16.06
C THR A 386 0.65 27.91 -17.38
N SER A 387 -0.50 27.27 -17.39
CA SER A 387 -1.42 27.20 -18.53
C SER A 387 -2.85 27.08 -18.03
N SER A 388 -3.82 27.57 -18.79
CA SER A 388 -5.23 27.54 -18.39
C SER A 388 -6.09 26.90 -19.47
N ALA A 389 -7.16 26.22 -19.06
CA ALA A 389 -8.17 25.67 -19.96
C ALA A 389 -9.57 25.76 -19.35
N THR A 390 -10.58 25.43 -20.16
CA THR A 390 -11.99 25.50 -19.77
C THR A 390 -12.55 24.12 -19.55
N VAL A 391 -13.33 23.95 -18.48
CA VAL A 391 -14.12 22.76 -18.21
C VAL A 391 -15.59 23.05 -18.51
N THR A 392 -16.22 22.23 -19.33
CA THR A 392 -17.67 22.25 -19.57
C THR A 392 -18.30 21.05 -18.90
N VAL A 393 -19.28 21.29 -18.02
CA VAL A 393 -20.02 20.22 -17.34
C VAL A 393 -21.47 20.24 -17.78
N SER A 394 -21.95 19.10 -18.28
CA SER A 394 -23.35 18.90 -18.66
C SER A 394 -24.09 18.16 -17.54
N TYR A 395 -25.13 18.80 -16.99
CA TYR A 395 -25.94 18.22 -15.91
C TYR A 395 -27.17 17.50 -16.47
N THR A 396 -27.39 16.27 -16.07
CA THR A 396 -28.56 15.47 -16.45
C THR A 396 -29.36 15.04 -15.23
N HIS A 397 -30.68 15.05 -15.37
CA HIS A 397 -31.61 14.38 -14.44
C HIS A 397 -31.68 12.90 -14.81
N LEU A 398 -31.70 12.02 -13.82
CA LEU A 398 -32.18 10.64 -14.05
C LEU A 398 -33.66 10.70 -14.40
N ARG A 399 -34.03 10.33 -15.63
CA ARG A 399 -35.39 9.92 -15.89
C ARG A 399 -35.57 8.58 -15.20
N ALA A 400 -36.54 8.49 -14.30
CA ALA A 400 -37.06 7.20 -13.84
C ALA A 400 -37.52 6.42 -15.08
N HIS A 401 -36.96 5.24 -15.32
CA HIS A 401 -37.54 4.31 -16.27
C HIS A 401 -38.89 3.89 -15.68
N GLU A 402 -39.96 4.41 -16.26
CA GLU A 402 -41.27 3.81 -16.08
C GLU A 402 -41.18 2.40 -16.67
N THR A 403 -41.28 1.40 -15.80
CA THR A 403 -41.52 0.02 -16.23
C THR A 403 -42.87 -0.03 -16.94
N PRO A 404 -42.98 -0.53 -18.18
CA PRO A 404 -44.28 -0.77 -18.77
C PRO A 404 -44.99 -1.82 -17.92
N GLU A 405 -46.08 -1.43 -17.31
CA GLU A 405 -47.02 -2.37 -16.74
C GLU A 405 -47.62 -3.19 -17.90
N HIS A 406 -47.35 -4.47 -17.89
CA HIS A 406 -48.02 -5.41 -18.78
C HIS A 406 -49.45 -5.59 -18.32
N LEU A 407 -50.38 -5.17 -19.19
CA LEU A 407 -51.76 -5.64 -19.25
C LEU A 407 -51.79 -7.14 -19.55
#